data_d20a7412a1fdee363af6fd757d3e299d
#
_entry.id   d20a7412a1fdee363af6fd757d3e299d
#
_cell.length_a   1.000
_cell.length_b   1.000
_cell.length_c   1.000
_cell.angle_alpha   90.00
_cell.angle_beta   90.00
_cell.angle_gamma   90.00
#
_symmetry.space_group_name_H-M   'P 1'
#
loop_
_entity.id
_entity.type
_entity.pdbx_description
1 polymer ?
#
loop_
_entity_poly.entity_id
_entity_poly.type
_entity_poly.pdbx_seq_one_letter_code
_entity_poly.pdbx_strand_id
1 'polypeptide(L)'
;MSRPPDSEGEPIENKSQLIEDLESGCKPKKNWRIGTEHEKFPFRLSDNKRLPYEGPDGIAEILNRLTRFGWQPIREKDNVIALSLEGCAITLEPGGQFELSGAPLETIHQTCDEVHTHLAQVKEVGDELGIGMLGLGFDPKWTRNEVPWMPKGRYSIMKRWMQEVGTLGLDMMLRTCTVQTNLDFSHEADMVQKYRISIALQPLATALFANSPFQEGGVSNCLSLRSNVWTDTDPYRCGMLPFVFEEGYGFERHVDYILDVPMYFVYRDGIYHDVAGKSFRDFMAGKLEGFEGELPHMGDWADHMTTNFPEVRLKKYIEMRGTDGGPWKNLCALPAFWVGLLYDADAQQAAWDFVKDWTDVEREDMRRRVPVEGLSTKFRNTTLQQLAKQVLLISSRGLKNRGNLDAAGNDESGFLDTLRDIADRGKTPAEDLVEAFKTRWSGSVDPVYSELRY
;
A
#
# COMPACT_ATOMS: atom_id res chain seq x y z
N MET A 1 3.43 -8.55 3.37
CA MET A 1 3.83 -8.55 4.79
C MET A 1 5.34 -8.45 4.90
N SER A 2 5.87 -7.59 5.75
CA SER A 2 7.30 -7.41 6.01
C SER A 2 7.74 -8.28 7.21
N ARG A 3 7.81 -9.62 7.01
CA ARG A 3 8.27 -10.59 8.03
C ARG A 3 9.32 -11.53 7.42
N PRO A 4 10.17 -12.19 8.24
CA PRO A 4 11.02 -13.26 7.76
C PRO A 4 10.23 -14.35 7.03
N PRO A 5 10.81 -15.02 6.02
CA PRO A 5 10.15 -16.13 5.34
C PRO A 5 9.89 -17.28 6.31
N ASP A 6 8.78 -17.99 6.14
CA ASP A 6 8.40 -19.13 6.99
C ASP A 6 9.34 -20.34 6.79
N SER A 7 9.98 -20.41 5.62
CA SER A 7 11.00 -21.43 5.27
C SER A 7 11.87 -20.91 4.12
N GLU A 8 13.05 -21.48 3.95
CA GLU A 8 13.89 -21.20 2.78
C GLU A 8 13.21 -21.64 1.48
N GLY A 9 12.43 -22.71 1.52
CA GLY A 9 11.79 -23.31 0.36
C GLY A 9 12.76 -24.11 -0.50
N GLU A 10 12.33 -24.48 -1.72
CA GLU A 10 13.16 -25.23 -2.65
C GLU A 10 14.18 -24.33 -3.36
N PRO A 11 15.36 -24.84 -3.74
CA PRO A 11 16.32 -24.10 -4.56
C PRO A 11 15.72 -23.70 -5.91
N ILE A 12 16.12 -22.53 -6.39
CA ILE A 12 15.73 -22.04 -7.72
C ILE A 12 16.81 -22.47 -8.73
N GLU A 13 16.48 -23.42 -9.57
CA GLU A 13 17.38 -23.94 -10.60
C GLU A 13 17.24 -23.21 -11.93
N ASN A 14 16.04 -22.67 -12.21
CA ASN A 14 15.75 -22.01 -13.48
C ASN A 14 14.60 -20.97 -13.36
N LYS A 15 14.50 -20.11 -14.36
CA LYS A 15 13.49 -19.02 -14.42
C LYS A 15 12.06 -19.53 -14.49
N SER A 16 11.79 -20.73 -15.02
CA SER A 16 10.41 -21.23 -15.15
C SER A 16 9.74 -21.43 -13.79
N GLN A 17 10.50 -21.81 -12.74
CA GLN A 17 9.95 -21.90 -11.38
C GLN A 17 9.40 -20.55 -10.87
N LEU A 18 10.04 -19.43 -11.25
CA LEU A 18 9.59 -18.10 -10.88
C LEU A 18 8.34 -17.67 -11.65
N ILE A 19 8.24 -18.08 -12.94
CA ILE A 19 7.05 -17.86 -13.77
C ILE A 19 5.88 -18.67 -13.19
N GLU A 20 6.10 -19.96 -12.91
CA GLU A 20 5.11 -20.85 -12.29
C GLU A 20 4.62 -20.33 -10.92
N ASP A 21 5.52 -19.72 -10.14
CA ASP A 21 5.15 -19.10 -8.87
C ASP A 21 4.12 -17.97 -9.06
N LEU A 22 4.33 -17.07 -10.01
CA LEU A 22 3.36 -16.02 -10.34
C LEU A 22 2.08 -16.61 -10.94
N GLU A 23 2.19 -17.58 -11.86
CA GLU A 23 1.07 -18.25 -12.50
C GLU A 23 0.20 -19.00 -11.51
N SER A 24 0.78 -19.52 -10.41
CA SER A 24 0.05 -20.16 -9.33
C SER A 24 -0.97 -19.25 -8.63
N GLY A 25 -0.90 -17.94 -8.87
CA GLY A 25 -1.91 -16.96 -8.47
C GLY A 25 -3.20 -17.02 -9.28
N CYS A 26 -3.19 -17.66 -10.46
CA CYS A 26 -4.38 -17.83 -11.29
C CYS A 26 -5.43 -18.69 -10.59
N LYS A 27 -6.66 -18.20 -10.49
CA LYS A 27 -7.75 -18.96 -9.85
C LYS A 27 -9.11 -18.62 -10.47
N PRO A 28 -10.05 -19.56 -10.51
CA PRO A 28 -11.37 -19.31 -11.07
C PRO A 28 -12.11 -18.22 -10.28
N LYS A 29 -12.92 -17.41 -10.97
CA LYS A 29 -13.64 -16.24 -10.41
C LYS A 29 -14.35 -16.51 -9.08
N LYS A 30 -14.94 -17.70 -8.90
CA LYS A 30 -15.61 -18.10 -7.64
C LYS A 30 -14.68 -18.14 -6.43
N ASN A 31 -13.38 -18.25 -6.66
CA ASN A 31 -12.35 -18.30 -5.62
C ASN A 31 -11.65 -16.95 -5.44
N TRP A 32 -12.04 -15.90 -6.18
CA TRP A 32 -11.47 -14.58 -6.00
C TRP A 32 -11.80 -14.02 -4.63
N ARG A 33 -10.84 -13.33 -4.06
CA ARG A 33 -10.92 -12.67 -2.76
C ARG A 33 -10.48 -11.23 -2.86
N ILE A 34 -10.81 -10.47 -1.85
CA ILE A 34 -10.44 -9.08 -1.66
C ILE A 34 -9.56 -9.04 -0.43
N GLY A 35 -8.31 -8.60 -0.58
CA GLY A 35 -7.43 -8.26 0.53
C GLY A 35 -7.33 -6.76 0.66
N THR A 36 -7.20 -6.25 1.89
CA THR A 36 -6.93 -4.84 2.16
C THR A 36 -5.76 -4.70 3.11
N GLU A 37 -4.97 -3.67 2.89
CA GLU A 37 -3.92 -3.29 3.83
C GLU A 37 -4.14 -1.83 4.19
N HIS A 38 -4.00 -1.49 5.46
CA HIS A 38 -4.06 -0.08 5.87
C HIS A 38 -3.15 0.21 7.05
N GLU A 39 -2.44 1.29 6.91
CA GLU A 39 -1.48 1.80 7.88
C GLU A 39 -2.05 2.99 8.65
N LYS A 40 -1.58 3.19 9.86
CA LYS A 40 -1.92 4.32 10.73
C LYS A 40 -0.74 4.73 11.58
N PHE A 41 -0.67 6.00 11.95
CA PHE A 41 0.37 6.50 12.84
C PHE A 41 -0.06 6.40 14.30
N PRO A 42 0.54 5.51 15.11
CA PRO A 42 0.34 5.54 16.55
C PRO A 42 1.04 6.75 17.17
N PHE A 43 0.34 7.42 18.08
CA PHE A 43 0.86 8.60 18.77
C PHE A 43 0.36 8.69 20.21
N ARG A 44 1.12 9.35 21.08
CA ARG A 44 0.75 9.58 22.46
C ARG A 44 -0.23 10.76 22.56
N LEU A 45 -1.35 10.59 23.27
CA LEU A 45 -2.41 11.59 23.38
C LEU A 45 -1.97 12.85 24.15
N SER A 46 -0.98 12.76 25.05
CA SER A 46 -0.53 13.87 25.90
C SER A 46 0.31 14.93 25.16
N ASP A 47 1.03 14.52 24.07
CA ASP A 47 2.00 15.39 23.39
C ASP A 47 2.04 15.18 21.86
N ASN A 48 1.19 14.33 21.33
CA ASN A 48 1.10 13.93 19.92
C ASN A 48 2.39 13.27 19.35
N LYS A 49 3.32 12.81 20.21
CA LYS A 49 4.57 12.20 19.76
C LYS A 49 4.36 10.79 19.23
N ARG A 50 5.18 10.44 18.23
CA ARG A 50 5.33 9.07 17.74
C ARG A 50 5.89 8.18 18.84
N LEU A 51 5.44 6.92 18.85
CA LEU A 51 5.77 5.99 19.94
C LEU A 51 7.10 5.28 19.70
N PRO A 52 7.96 5.13 20.73
CA PRO A 52 9.08 4.22 20.65
C PRO A 52 8.61 2.77 20.58
N TYR A 53 9.50 1.85 20.19
CA TYR A 53 9.18 0.44 20.25
C TYR A 53 9.02 -0.06 21.69
N GLU A 54 9.97 0.30 22.56
CA GLU A 54 10.02 -0.09 23.97
C GLU A 54 9.29 0.91 24.88
N GLY A 55 9.03 0.47 26.10
CA GLY A 55 8.41 1.30 27.14
C GLY A 55 6.96 0.93 27.42
N PRO A 56 6.40 1.46 28.54
CA PRO A 56 5.04 1.10 29.00
C PRO A 56 3.93 1.62 28.07
N ASP A 57 4.22 2.59 27.23
CA ASP A 57 3.35 3.16 26.20
C ASP A 57 3.97 2.98 24.80
N GLY A 58 4.86 1.98 24.63
CA GLY A 58 5.53 1.68 23.37
C GLY A 58 4.72 0.74 22.46
N ILE A 59 5.21 0.61 21.23
CA ILE A 59 4.59 -0.28 20.20
C ILE A 59 4.54 -1.74 20.67
N ALA A 60 5.60 -2.23 21.34
CA ALA A 60 5.64 -3.59 21.86
C ALA A 60 4.51 -3.87 22.88
N GLU A 61 4.16 -2.90 23.71
CA GLU A 61 3.06 -3.04 24.68
C GLU A 61 1.70 -3.08 23.96
N ILE A 62 1.50 -2.30 22.90
CA ILE A 62 0.28 -2.39 22.07
C ILE A 62 0.14 -3.79 21.49
N LEU A 63 1.20 -4.33 20.88
CA LEU A 63 1.20 -5.67 20.30
C LEU A 63 0.92 -6.73 21.38
N ASN A 64 1.56 -6.63 22.55
CA ASN A 64 1.35 -7.57 23.65
C ASN A 64 -0.11 -7.55 24.14
N ARG A 65 -0.72 -6.37 24.32
CA ARG A 65 -2.13 -6.27 24.75
C ARG A 65 -3.13 -6.78 23.74
N LEU A 66 -2.84 -6.63 22.44
CA LEU A 66 -3.70 -7.16 21.39
C LEU A 66 -3.80 -8.69 21.41
N THR A 67 -2.85 -9.41 22.02
CA THR A 67 -2.92 -10.87 22.15
C THR A 67 -4.17 -11.36 22.92
N ARG A 68 -4.76 -10.52 23.78
CA ARG A 68 -6.01 -10.84 24.48
C ARG A 68 -7.21 -11.07 23.56
N PHE A 69 -7.15 -10.54 22.32
CA PHE A 69 -8.17 -10.75 21.29
C PHE A 69 -7.89 -11.97 20.41
N GLY A 70 -6.91 -12.81 20.79
CA GLY A 70 -6.56 -14.03 20.05
C GLY A 70 -5.38 -13.88 19.09
N TRP A 71 -4.85 -12.68 18.92
CA TRP A 71 -3.67 -12.46 18.07
C TRP A 71 -2.45 -13.23 18.56
N GLN A 72 -1.75 -13.92 17.65
CA GLN A 72 -0.56 -14.72 17.91
C GLN A 72 0.70 -13.90 17.57
N PRO A 73 1.67 -13.77 18.51
CA PRO A 73 2.87 -12.96 18.27
C PRO A 73 3.84 -13.66 17.30
N ILE A 74 4.35 -12.87 16.35
CA ILE A 74 5.49 -13.23 15.48
C ILE A 74 6.69 -12.45 15.97
N ARG A 75 7.83 -13.17 16.16
CA ARG A 75 9.03 -12.60 16.74
C ARG A 75 10.21 -12.61 15.77
N GLU A 76 11.05 -11.60 15.90
CA GLU A 76 12.42 -11.59 15.39
C GLU A 76 13.36 -11.45 16.59
N LYS A 77 14.11 -12.50 16.91
CA LYS A 77 14.83 -12.63 18.19
C LYS A 77 13.84 -12.46 19.38
N ASP A 78 14.12 -11.53 20.27
CA ASP A 78 13.29 -11.26 21.45
C ASP A 78 12.13 -10.27 21.18
N ASN A 79 12.13 -9.61 20.01
CA ASN A 79 11.16 -8.57 19.70
C ASN A 79 9.89 -9.15 19.03
N VAL A 80 8.71 -8.75 19.51
CA VAL A 80 7.44 -8.99 18.83
C VAL A 80 7.32 -7.99 17.67
N ILE A 81 7.45 -8.45 16.43
CA ILE A 81 7.49 -7.58 15.25
C ILE A 81 6.19 -7.60 14.42
N ALA A 82 5.31 -8.55 14.71
CA ALA A 82 4.02 -8.69 14.06
C ALA A 82 3.08 -9.57 14.89
N LEU A 83 1.81 -9.57 14.53
CA LEU A 83 0.79 -10.48 15.06
C LEU A 83 0.06 -11.15 13.91
N SER A 84 -0.48 -12.36 14.12
CA SER A 84 -1.31 -13.06 13.14
C SER A 84 -2.61 -13.57 13.78
N LEU A 85 -3.71 -13.53 13.01
CA LEU A 85 -5.02 -14.05 13.41
C LEU A 85 -5.83 -14.42 12.16
N GLU A 86 -6.23 -15.67 12.00
CA GLU A 86 -7.21 -16.15 11.00
C GLU A 86 -6.97 -15.60 9.55
N GLY A 87 -5.72 -15.57 9.11
CA GLY A 87 -5.35 -15.07 7.80
C GLY A 87 -5.06 -13.56 7.72
N CYS A 88 -5.33 -12.82 8.79
CA CYS A 88 -4.90 -11.43 8.97
C CYS A 88 -3.51 -11.34 9.60
N ALA A 89 -2.85 -10.20 9.42
CA ALA A 89 -1.66 -9.88 10.17
C ALA A 89 -1.64 -8.40 10.57
N ILE A 90 -1.09 -8.12 11.75
CA ILE A 90 -0.67 -6.78 12.13
C ILE A 90 0.83 -6.73 11.98
N THR A 91 1.35 -5.75 11.23
CA THR A 91 2.78 -5.57 11.01
C THR A 91 3.22 -4.14 11.37
N LEU A 92 4.53 -3.96 11.48
CA LEU A 92 5.14 -2.66 11.75
C LEU A 92 5.95 -2.23 10.54
N GLU A 93 5.74 -1.01 10.11
CA GLU A 93 6.60 -0.33 9.17
C GLU A 93 7.78 0.36 9.87
N PRO A 94 8.85 0.80 9.17
CA PRO A 94 10.09 1.26 9.80
C PRO A 94 9.93 2.33 10.88
N GLY A 95 9.00 3.26 10.71
CA GLY A 95 8.70 4.32 11.68
C GLY A 95 7.60 3.94 12.68
N GLY A 96 7.23 2.66 12.79
CA GLY A 96 6.17 2.22 13.69
C GLY A 96 4.77 2.50 13.16
N GLN A 97 4.61 2.77 11.86
CA GLN A 97 3.30 2.77 11.25
C GLN A 97 2.68 1.39 11.47
N PHE A 98 1.47 1.40 11.98
CA PHE A 98 0.77 0.20 12.46
C PHE A 98 -0.16 -0.29 11.36
N GLU A 99 0.20 -1.39 10.72
CA GLU A 99 -0.47 -1.93 9.54
C GLU A 99 -1.37 -3.09 9.91
N LEU A 100 -2.61 -3.11 9.39
CA LEU A 100 -3.38 -4.32 9.21
C LEU A 100 -3.22 -4.80 7.77
N SER A 101 -2.74 -6.03 7.59
CA SER A 101 -2.90 -6.80 6.36
C SER A 101 -4.10 -7.73 6.56
N GLY A 102 -5.23 -7.39 5.96
CA GLY A 102 -6.50 -8.08 6.16
C GLY A 102 -6.54 -9.47 5.54
N ALA A 103 -7.53 -10.27 5.95
CA ALA A 103 -7.78 -11.59 5.39
C ALA A 103 -8.27 -11.51 3.93
N PRO A 104 -8.09 -12.58 3.15
CA PRO A 104 -8.69 -12.69 1.82
C PRO A 104 -10.21 -12.95 1.93
N LEU A 105 -11.03 -11.91 1.80
CA LEU A 105 -12.48 -11.92 2.01
C LEU A 105 -13.29 -11.93 0.68
N GLU A 106 -14.57 -12.27 0.73
CA GLU A 106 -15.41 -12.39 -0.47
C GLU A 106 -16.09 -11.08 -0.86
N THR A 107 -16.45 -10.27 0.13
CA THR A 107 -17.27 -9.07 -0.07
C THR A 107 -16.65 -7.84 0.58
N ILE A 108 -17.00 -6.64 0.08
CA ILE A 108 -16.61 -5.37 0.69
C ILE A 108 -17.28 -5.21 2.07
N HIS A 109 -18.47 -5.76 2.28
CA HIS A 109 -19.12 -5.76 3.59
C HIS A 109 -18.23 -6.44 4.64
N GLN A 110 -17.74 -7.67 4.33
CA GLN A 110 -16.82 -8.39 5.22
C GLN A 110 -15.51 -7.62 5.46
N THR A 111 -14.95 -7.04 4.40
CA THR A 111 -13.74 -6.19 4.51
C THR A 111 -13.97 -5.02 5.46
N CYS A 112 -15.13 -4.38 5.37
CA CYS A 112 -15.48 -3.26 6.22
C CYS A 112 -15.68 -3.67 7.68
N ASP A 113 -16.29 -4.83 7.92
CA ASP A 113 -16.46 -5.43 9.27
C ASP A 113 -15.11 -5.77 9.90
N GLU A 114 -14.17 -6.32 9.11
CA GLU A 114 -12.80 -6.60 9.56
C GLU A 114 -12.07 -5.32 9.98
N VAL A 115 -12.11 -4.27 9.14
CA VAL A 115 -11.52 -2.97 9.45
C VAL A 115 -12.13 -2.39 10.72
N HIS A 116 -13.46 -2.45 10.87
CA HIS A 116 -14.16 -1.94 12.05
C HIS A 116 -13.74 -2.70 13.32
N THR A 117 -13.69 -4.03 13.26
CA THR A 117 -13.28 -4.88 14.38
C THR A 117 -11.85 -4.57 14.80
N HIS A 118 -10.92 -4.47 13.84
CA HIS A 118 -9.54 -4.13 14.13
C HIS A 118 -9.41 -2.74 14.77
N LEU A 119 -10.07 -1.72 14.22
CA LEU A 119 -10.02 -0.37 14.79
C LEU A 119 -10.60 -0.31 16.19
N ALA A 120 -11.67 -1.09 16.48
CA ALA A 120 -12.24 -1.18 17.83
C ALA A 120 -11.25 -1.80 18.83
N GLN A 121 -10.57 -2.90 18.46
CA GLN A 121 -9.54 -3.54 19.29
C GLN A 121 -8.35 -2.61 19.57
N VAL A 122 -7.86 -1.94 18.54
CA VAL A 122 -6.72 -1.00 18.67
C VAL A 122 -7.12 0.22 19.51
N LYS A 123 -8.36 0.70 19.35
CA LYS A 123 -8.88 1.80 20.17
C LYS A 123 -9.00 1.42 21.64
N GLU A 124 -9.52 0.23 21.96
CA GLU A 124 -9.62 -0.25 23.34
C GLU A 124 -8.24 -0.31 24.02
N VAL A 125 -7.24 -0.87 23.34
CA VAL A 125 -5.85 -0.88 23.84
C VAL A 125 -5.28 0.53 23.94
N GLY A 126 -5.55 1.39 22.95
CA GLY A 126 -5.09 2.77 22.91
C GLY A 126 -5.66 3.61 24.06
N ASP A 127 -6.95 3.47 24.37
CA ASP A 127 -7.60 4.20 25.48
C ASP A 127 -6.95 3.82 26.84
N GLU A 128 -6.55 2.55 27.04
CA GLU A 128 -5.84 2.10 28.26
C GLU A 128 -4.43 2.68 28.38
N LEU A 129 -3.74 2.88 27.25
CA LEU A 129 -2.35 3.33 27.20
C LEU A 129 -2.18 4.83 26.99
N GLY A 130 -3.27 5.57 26.77
CA GLY A 130 -3.21 6.98 26.40
C GLY A 130 -2.65 7.20 25.00
N ILE A 131 -2.98 6.31 24.05
CA ILE A 131 -2.47 6.29 22.67
C ILE A 131 -3.64 6.50 21.70
N GLY A 132 -3.39 7.25 20.62
CA GLY A 132 -4.27 7.39 19.47
C GLY A 132 -3.66 6.81 18.20
N MET A 133 -4.51 6.53 17.21
CA MET A 133 -4.12 6.12 15.86
C MET A 133 -4.61 7.17 14.86
N LEU A 134 -3.69 7.76 14.09
CA LEU A 134 -3.99 8.83 13.16
C LEU A 134 -4.12 8.30 11.72
N GLY A 135 -5.19 8.67 11.04
CA GLY A 135 -5.49 8.32 9.66
C GLY A 135 -5.08 9.42 8.66
N LEU A 136 -3.81 9.49 8.31
CA LEU A 136 -3.25 10.42 7.30
C LEU A 136 -2.27 9.68 6.38
N GLY A 137 -2.01 10.25 5.19
CA GLY A 137 -1.02 9.69 4.26
C GLY A 137 0.43 10.03 4.62
N PHE A 138 0.69 11.10 5.37
CA PHE A 138 2.03 11.52 5.79
C PHE A 138 2.00 12.09 7.21
N ASP A 139 3.12 11.91 7.96
CA ASP A 139 3.24 12.45 9.31
C ASP A 139 3.17 13.99 9.28
N PRO A 140 2.18 14.61 9.96
CA PRO A 140 1.94 16.04 9.80
C PRO A 140 2.93 16.93 10.56
N LYS A 141 3.65 16.39 11.57
CA LYS A 141 4.34 17.23 12.54
C LYS A 141 5.81 16.88 12.75
N TRP A 142 6.16 15.60 12.84
CA TRP A 142 7.48 15.18 13.31
C TRP A 142 8.47 15.07 12.16
N THR A 143 9.72 15.50 12.42
CA THR A 143 10.85 15.37 11.49
C THR A 143 11.33 13.92 11.44
N ARG A 144 12.13 13.57 10.41
CA ARG A 144 12.76 12.23 10.31
C ARG A 144 13.52 11.81 11.56
N ASN A 145 14.18 12.76 12.22
CA ASN A 145 15.03 12.49 13.39
C ASN A 145 14.24 12.25 14.67
N GLU A 146 12.97 12.67 14.70
CA GLU A 146 12.07 12.53 15.84
C GLU A 146 11.22 11.26 15.77
N VAL A 147 11.18 10.59 14.61
CA VAL A 147 10.44 9.34 14.43
C VAL A 147 11.32 8.16 14.84
N PRO A 148 10.91 7.35 15.83
CA PRO A 148 11.65 6.16 16.28
C PRO A 148 11.69 5.08 15.19
N TRP A 149 12.78 4.31 15.14
CA TRP A 149 12.93 3.15 14.27
C TRP A 149 12.45 1.87 14.97
N MET A 150 11.74 1.03 14.22
CA MET A 150 11.34 -0.29 14.70
C MET A 150 12.46 -1.33 14.56
N PRO A 151 12.58 -2.30 15.51
CA PRO A 151 13.70 -3.24 15.59
C PRO A 151 13.55 -4.44 14.63
N LYS A 152 13.48 -4.19 13.32
CA LYS A 152 13.53 -5.25 12.30
C LYS A 152 14.86 -5.19 11.56
N GLY A 153 15.55 -6.33 11.45
CA GLY A 153 16.91 -6.42 10.89
C GLY A 153 17.03 -5.90 9.47
N ARG A 154 16.01 -6.15 8.62
CA ARG A 154 15.98 -5.67 7.23
C ARG A 154 16.00 -4.14 7.09
N TYR A 155 15.50 -3.39 8.07
CA TYR A 155 15.36 -1.94 7.96
C TYR A 155 16.71 -1.20 7.97
N SER A 156 17.74 -1.73 8.63
CA SER A 156 19.07 -1.13 8.61
C SER A 156 19.70 -1.17 7.21
N ILE A 157 19.50 -2.26 6.48
CA ILE A 157 19.97 -2.45 5.10
C ILE A 157 19.21 -1.50 4.16
N MET A 158 17.88 -1.48 4.25
CA MET A 158 17.04 -0.59 3.44
C MET A 158 17.36 0.88 3.70
N LYS A 159 17.55 1.27 4.98
CA LYS A 159 17.94 2.63 5.38
C LYS A 159 19.21 3.10 4.67
N ARG A 160 20.24 2.25 4.63
CA ARG A 160 21.50 2.57 3.95
C ARG A 160 21.27 2.77 2.45
N TRP A 161 20.69 1.77 1.78
CA TRP A 161 20.49 1.81 0.33
C TRP A 161 19.60 2.96 -0.13
N MET A 162 18.49 3.24 0.56
CA MET A 162 17.57 4.32 0.19
C MET A 162 18.23 5.70 0.16
N GLN A 163 19.31 5.93 0.93
CA GLN A 163 20.05 7.18 0.93
C GLN A 163 21.07 7.26 -0.23
N GLU A 164 21.41 6.13 -0.85
CA GLU A 164 22.34 6.08 -1.98
C GLU A 164 21.62 6.32 -3.31
N VAL A 165 20.33 5.97 -3.41
CA VAL A 165 19.59 5.94 -4.68
C VAL A 165 18.51 7.01 -4.83
N GLY A 166 18.09 7.65 -3.74
CA GLY A 166 17.08 8.71 -3.73
C GLY A 166 17.21 9.63 -2.53
N THR A 167 16.50 10.76 -2.54
CA THR A 167 16.58 11.75 -1.45
C THR A 167 15.42 11.63 -0.45
N LEU A 168 14.29 11.02 -0.85
CA LEU A 168 13.06 10.92 -0.07
C LEU A 168 12.79 9.51 0.49
N GLY A 169 13.70 8.54 0.29
CA GLY A 169 13.53 7.17 0.75
C GLY A 169 13.33 7.03 2.26
N LEU A 170 14.01 7.85 3.08
CA LEU A 170 13.80 7.84 4.53
C LEU A 170 12.47 8.47 4.93
N ASP A 171 11.96 9.42 4.18
CA ASP A 171 10.60 9.95 4.39
C ASP A 171 9.55 8.90 4.11
N MET A 172 9.73 8.14 3.02
CA MET A 172 8.88 7.00 2.71
C MET A 172 8.87 6.00 3.86
N MET A 173 10.04 5.58 4.35
CA MET A 173 10.16 4.57 5.40
C MET A 173 9.54 5.00 6.75
N LEU A 174 9.68 6.27 7.13
CA LEU A 174 9.34 6.73 8.48
C LEU A 174 8.01 7.46 8.59
N ARG A 175 7.59 8.15 7.52
CA ARG A 175 6.55 9.18 7.61
C ARG A 175 5.35 8.98 6.69
N THR A 176 5.27 7.87 5.93
CA THR A 176 4.12 7.60 5.06
C THR A 176 3.19 6.54 5.64
N CYS A 177 1.89 6.68 5.38
CA CYS A 177 0.87 5.64 5.56
C CYS A 177 0.00 5.54 4.33
N THR A 178 -0.38 4.31 3.98
CA THR A 178 -1.19 3.98 2.81
C THR A 178 -2.44 3.19 3.19
N VAL A 179 -3.37 3.13 2.25
CA VAL A 179 -4.36 2.08 2.12
C VAL A 179 -4.14 1.37 0.79
N GLN A 180 -4.21 0.03 0.78
CA GLN A 180 -3.93 -0.82 -0.38
C GLN A 180 -5.06 -1.83 -0.58
N THR A 181 -5.18 -2.31 -1.81
CA THR A 181 -6.18 -3.33 -2.18
C THR A 181 -5.51 -4.42 -3.00
N ASN A 182 -5.74 -5.68 -2.63
CA ASN A 182 -5.20 -6.88 -3.26
C ASN A 182 -6.32 -7.62 -3.97
N LEU A 183 -6.20 -7.82 -5.28
CA LEU A 183 -7.22 -8.45 -6.11
C LEU A 183 -6.68 -9.58 -6.97
N ASP A 184 -7.47 -10.62 -7.11
CA ASP A 184 -7.16 -11.84 -7.85
C ASP A 184 -7.40 -11.72 -9.35
N PHE A 185 -6.83 -12.67 -10.09
CA PHE A 185 -7.00 -12.83 -11.54
C PHE A 185 -7.20 -14.32 -11.91
N SER A 186 -7.81 -14.57 -13.08
CA SER A 186 -8.14 -15.92 -13.53
C SER A 186 -7.03 -16.61 -14.33
N HIS A 187 -6.34 -15.85 -15.14
CA HIS A 187 -5.30 -16.31 -16.09
C HIS A 187 -4.46 -15.11 -16.55
N GLU A 188 -3.38 -15.36 -17.24
CA GLU A 188 -2.42 -14.32 -17.64
C GLU A 188 -3.06 -13.15 -18.39
N ALA A 189 -3.91 -13.39 -19.37
CA ALA A 189 -4.56 -12.31 -20.12
C ALA A 189 -5.49 -11.44 -19.25
N ASP A 190 -6.19 -12.03 -18.28
CA ASP A 190 -6.99 -11.31 -17.29
C ASP A 190 -6.08 -10.49 -16.35
N MET A 191 -4.99 -11.08 -15.90
CA MET A 191 -3.96 -10.38 -15.11
C MET A 191 -3.42 -9.17 -15.87
N VAL A 192 -3.03 -9.33 -17.12
CA VAL A 192 -2.48 -8.25 -17.96
C VAL A 192 -3.48 -7.10 -18.10
N GLN A 193 -4.75 -7.40 -18.42
CA GLN A 193 -5.76 -6.35 -18.56
C GLN A 193 -6.02 -5.62 -17.25
N LYS A 194 -6.20 -6.35 -16.14
CA LYS A 194 -6.40 -5.77 -14.81
C LYS A 194 -5.20 -4.92 -14.38
N TYR A 195 -3.99 -5.41 -14.61
CA TYR A 195 -2.77 -4.69 -14.23
C TYR A 195 -2.63 -3.38 -15.03
N ARG A 196 -2.88 -3.40 -16.34
CA ARG A 196 -2.89 -2.21 -17.20
C ARG A 196 -3.92 -1.17 -16.74
N ILE A 197 -5.16 -1.60 -16.46
CA ILE A 197 -6.20 -0.72 -15.91
C ILE A 197 -5.74 -0.10 -14.59
N SER A 198 -5.21 -0.91 -13.68
CA SER A 198 -4.79 -0.47 -12.36
C SER A 198 -3.66 0.55 -12.42
N ILE A 199 -2.61 0.30 -13.21
CA ILE A 199 -1.50 1.24 -13.42
C ILE A 199 -2.00 2.55 -14.04
N ALA A 200 -2.85 2.49 -15.08
CA ALA A 200 -3.33 3.69 -15.75
C ALA A 200 -4.20 4.56 -14.83
N LEU A 201 -5.05 3.95 -14.01
CA LEU A 201 -5.97 4.66 -13.11
C LEU A 201 -5.35 4.98 -11.74
N GLN A 202 -4.15 4.50 -11.42
CA GLN A 202 -3.55 4.76 -10.12
C GLN A 202 -3.37 6.25 -9.80
N PRO A 203 -2.94 7.13 -10.73
CA PRO A 203 -2.91 8.56 -10.46
C PRO A 203 -4.29 9.17 -10.14
N LEU A 204 -5.35 8.66 -10.78
CA LEU A 204 -6.73 9.09 -10.48
C LEU A 204 -7.15 8.67 -9.07
N ALA A 205 -6.83 7.42 -8.67
CA ALA A 205 -7.05 6.95 -7.32
C ALA A 205 -6.26 7.80 -6.30
N THR A 206 -4.98 8.10 -6.58
CA THR A 206 -4.16 8.99 -5.75
C THR A 206 -4.83 10.36 -5.58
N ALA A 207 -5.38 10.95 -6.65
CA ALA A 207 -6.07 12.24 -6.58
C ALA A 207 -7.32 12.19 -5.69
N LEU A 208 -8.15 11.15 -5.83
CA LEU A 208 -9.36 10.96 -5.00
C LEU A 208 -9.06 10.77 -3.51
N PHE A 209 -7.94 10.14 -3.21
CA PHE A 209 -7.52 9.81 -1.85
C PHE A 209 -6.45 10.74 -1.29
N ALA A 210 -6.11 11.85 -1.96
CA ALA A 210 -5.11 12.80 -1.47
C ALA A 210 -5.48 13.33 -0.07
N ASN A 211 -4.64 12.98 0.93
CA ASN A 211 -4.88 13.21 2.35
C ASN A 211 -3.59 13.38 3.14
N SER A 212 -2.60 14.09 2.56
CA SER A 212 -1.30 14.31 3.22
C SER A 212 -0.71 15.68 2.89
N PRO A 213 -1.41 16.80 3.25
CA PRO A 213 -0.98 18.14 2.88
C PRO A 213 0.01 18.77 3.86
N PHE A 214 0.39 18.10 4.95
CA PHE A 214 1.21 18.68 6.01
C PHE A 214 2.60 18.06 6.08
N GLN A 215 3.57 18.87 6.50
CA GLN A 215 4.95 18.48 6.80
C GLN A 215 5.51 19.37 7.91
N GLU A 216 6.07 18.74 8.94
CA GLU A 216 6.82 19.43 10.00
C GLU A 216 6.06 20.62 10.63
N GLY A 217 4.77 20.42 10.87
CA GLY A 217 3.89 21.40 11.51
C GLY A 217 3.30 22.46 10.59
N GLY A 218 3.62 22.44 9.30
CA GLY A 218 3.14 23.39 8.31
C GLY A 218 2.43 22.73 7.12
N VAL A 219 1.86 23.56 6.25
CA VAL A 219 1.28 23.12 4.98
C VAL A 219 2.42 22.89 3.99
N SER A 220 2.46 21.72 3.35
CA SER A 220 3.37 21.39 2.26
C SER A 220 2.89 21.96 0.92
N ASN A 221 3.68 21.83 -0.13
CA ASN A 221 3.28 22.17 -1.49
C ASN A 221 2.45 21.07 -2.17
N CYS A 222 2.12 19.99 -1.47
CA CYS A 222 1.42 18.82 -2.02
C CYS A 222 0.06 18.63 -1.33
N LEU A 223 -0.90 18.09 -2.05
CA LEU A 223 -2.13 17.52 -1.51
C LEU A 223 -1.91 16.04 -1.08
N SER A 224 -1.06 15.33 -1.83
CA SER A 224 -0.53 14.03 -1.46
C SER A 224 0.99 14.08 -1.36
N LEU A 225 1.52 14.50 -0.22
CA LEU A 225 2.96 14.49 0.03
C LEU A 225 3.52 13.07 0.02
N ARG A 226 2.73 12.09 0.49
CA ARG A 226 3.09 10.67 0.38
C ARG A 226 3.38 10.27 -1.07
N SER A 227 2.49 10.58 -2.00
CA SER A 227 2.71 10.24 -3.41
C SER A 227 3.91 10.96 -4.00
N ASN A 228 4.15 12.23 -3.61
CA ASN A 228 5.34 12.97 -4.03
C ASN A 228 6.64 12.29 -3.53
N VAL A 229 6.65 11.79 -2.30
CA VAL A 229 7.82 11.08 -1.73
C VAL A 229 8.21 9.87 -2.57
N TRP A 230 7.23 9.12 -3.11
CA TRP A 230 7.50 7.96 -3.96
C TRP A 230 8.08 8.30 -5.33
N THR A 231 8.11 9.57 -5.72
CA THR A 231 8.75 10.00 -7.00
C THR A 231 10.27 10.07 -6.91
N ASP A 232 10.85 10.11 -5.69
CA ASP A 232 12.30 10.19 -5.45
C ASP A 232 12.75 9.26 -4.30
N THR A 233 12.31 7.99 -4.36
CA THR A 233 12.65 6.96 -3.36
C THR A 233 13.72 6.01 -3.90
N ASP A 234 13.40 5.20 -4.91
CA ASP A 234 14.33 4.26 -5.55
C ASP A 234 13.87 4.03 -7.00
N PRO A 235 14.60 4.56 -7.99
CA PRO A 235 14.20 4.51 -9.39
C PRO A 235 14.22 3.10 -10.00
N TYR A 236 14.90 2.15 -9.35
CA TYR A 236 15.01 0.77 -9.85
C TYR A 236 13.77 -0.07 -9.55
N ARG A 237 12.98 0.31 -8.55
CA ARG A 237 11.86 -0.51 -8.02
C ARG A 237 10.54 0.22 -7.86
N CYS A 238 10.50 1.55 -8.02
CA CYS A 238 9.31 2.37 -7.93
C CYS A 238 8.83 2.81 -9.31
N GLY A 239 7.58 3.28 -9.41
CA GLY A 239 7.07 3.94 -10.61
C GLY A 239 5.95 3.22 -11.31
N MET A 240 5.68 3.67 -12.55
CA MET A 240 4.50 3.29 -13.36
C MET A 240 4.71 2.07 -14.26
N LEU A 241 5.93 1.54 -14.36
CA LEU A 241 6.31 0.37 -15.16
C LEU A 241 5.79 0.42 -16.60
N PRO A 242 6.32 1.28 -17.48
CA PRO A 242 5.79 1.49 -18.84
C PRO A 242 5.77 0.21 -19.69
N PHE A 243 6.70 -0.74 -19.46
CA PHE A 243 6.77 -2.01 -20.18
C PHE A 243 5.51 -2.89 -20.02
N VAL A 244 4.65 -2.60 -19.04
CA VAL A 244 3.37 -3.30 -18.86
C VAL A 244 2.44 -3.12 -20.07
N PHE A 245 2.58 -2.02 -20.81
CA PHE A 245 1.79 -1.71 -21.99
C PHE A 245 2.42 -2.20 -23.29
N GLU A 246 3.63 -2.76 -23.26
CA GLU A 246 4.28 -3.37 -24.43
C GLU A 246 3.52 -4.61 -24.91
N GLU A 247 3.63 -4.92 -26.21
CA GLU A 247 3.15 -6.18 -26.76
C GLU A 247 3.94 -7.35 -26.17
N GLY A 248 3.25 -8.46 -25.86
CA GLY A 248 3.88 -9.63 -25.23
C GLY A 248 4.14 -9.52 -23.72
N TYR A 249 3.66 -8.46 -23.04
CA TYR A 249 3.72 -8.42 -21.59
C TYR A 249 2.88 -9.54 -20.96
N GLY A 250 3.47 -10.24 -20.00
CA GLY A 250 2.90 -11.33 -19.23
C GLY A 250 3.79 -11.70 -18.06
N PHE A 251 3.56 -12.89 -17.47
CA PHE A 251 4.34 -13.34 -16.30
C PHE A 251 5.84 -13.42 -16.59
N GLU A 252 6.24 -13.94 -17.73
CA GLU A 252 7.65 -14.06 -18.08
C GLU A 252 8.35 -12.70 -18.12
N ARG A 253 7.75 -11.71 -18.80
CA ARG A 253 8.30 -10.36 -18.88
C ARG A 253 8.34 -9.67 -17.52
N HIS A 254 7.35 -9.96 -16.67
CA HIS A 254 7.32 -9.42 -15.29
C HIS A 254 8.42 -10.04 -14.42
N VAL A 255 8.64 -11.36 -14.51
CA VAL A 255 9.76 -12.05 -13.82
C VAL A 255 11.09 -11.44 -14.26
N ASP A 256 11.30 -11.21 -15.57
CA ASP A 256 12.53 -10.57 -16.04
C ASP A 256 12.75 -9.19 -15.43
N TYR A 257 11.70 -8.39 -15.28
CA TYR A 257 11.78 -7.10 -14.58
C TYR A 257 12.20 -7.27 -13.13
N ILE A 258 11.56 -8.18 -12.38
CA ILE A 258 11.90 -8.40 -10.97
C ILE A 258 13.35 -8.90 -10.81
N LEU A 259 13.84 -9.79 -11.69
CA LEU A 259 15.21 -10.26 -11.67
C LEU A 259 16.25 -9.16 -11.90
N ASP A 260 15.86 -8.06 -12.57
CA ASP A 260 16.71 -6.90 -12.84
C ASP A 260 16.64 -5.83 -11.73
N VAL A 261 15.68 -5.95 -10.79
CA VAL A 261 15.65 -5.08 -9.61
C VAL A 261 16.82 -5.42 -8.68
N PRO A 262 17.65 -4.45 -8.24
CA PRO A 262 18.74 -4.72 -7.30
C PRO A 262 18.22 -5.32 -5.98
N MET A 263 18.91 -6.32 -5.47
CA MET A 263 18.58 -6.95 -4.19
C MET A 263 18.77 -6.00 -3.01
N TYR A 264 18.14 -6.32 -1.88
CA TYR A 264 18.46 -5.70 -0.58
C TYR A 264 19.25 -6.66 0.31
N PHE A 265 18.76 -7.87 0.49
CA PHE A 265 19.29 -8.82 1.47
C PHE A 265 19.03 -10.27 1.05
N VAL A 266 19.77 -11.16 1.69
CA VAL A 266 19.52 -12.61 1.76
C VAL A 266 19.26 -12.95 3.24
N TYR A 267 18.26 -13.80 3.52
CA TYR A 267 17.96 -14.25 4.88
C TYR A 267 18.47 -15.67 5.09
N ARG A 268 19.42 -15.85 6.04
CA ARG A 268 19.98 -17.15 6.40
C ARG A 268 20.19 -17.21 7.92
N ASP A 269 19.93 -18.36 8.50
CA ASP A 269 20.18 -18.64 9.93
C ASP A 269 19.59 -17.57 10.88
N GLY A 270 18.43 -17.02 10.56
CA GLY A 270 17.79 -15.98 11.37
C GLY A 270 18.37 -14.58 11.21
N ILE A 271 19.23 -14.34 10.21
CA ILE A 271 19.94 -13.06 10.00
C ILE A 271 19.72 -12.57 8.56
N TYR A 272 19.47 -11.27 8.42
CA TYR A 272 19.48 -10.57 7.14
C TYR A 272 20.92 -10.19 6.78
N HIS A 273 21.44 -10.73 5.69
CA HIS A 273 22.75 -10.40 5.12
C HIS A 273 22.58 -9.30 4.07
N ASP A 274 23.40 -8.25 4.19
CA ASP A 274 23.37 -7.09 3.30
C ASP A 274 24.00 -7.43 1.93
N VAL A 275 23.18 -7.49 0.90
CA VAL A 275 23.57 -7.63 -0.51
C VAL A 275 22.94 -6.52 -1.36
N ALA A 276 22.64 -5.36 -0.74
CA ALA A 276 21.97 -4.26 -1.41
C ALA A 276 22.75 -3.78 -2.65
N GLY A 277 22.01 -3.63 -3.75
CA GLY A 277 22.56 -3.26 -5.05
C GLY A 277 23.08 -4.42 -5.89
N LYS A 278 23.16 -5.65 -5.35
CA LYS A 278 23.62 -6.83 -6.09
C LYS A 278 22.51 -7.45 -6.94
N SER A 279 22.91 -8.26 -7.93
CA SER A 279 22.01 -8.85 -8.93
C SER A 279 21.42 -10.18 -8.45
N PHE A 280 20.09 -10.31 -8.55
CA PHE A 280 19.44 -11.61 -8.33
C PHE A 280 19.79 -12.63 -9.43
N ARG A 281 20.06 -12.16 -10.66
CA ARG A 281 20.55 -13.06 -11.74
C ARG A 281 21.93 -13.65 -11.43
N ASP A 282 22.83 -12.88 -10.80
CA ASP A 282 24.12 -13.42 -10.34
C ASP A 282 23.92 -14.42 -9.21
N PHE A 283 22.94 -14.23 -8.33
CA PHE A 283 22.59 -15.22 -7.32
C PHE A 283 22.10 -16.52 -7.96
N MET A 284 21.19 -16.45 -8.95
CA MET A 284 20.76 -17.61 -9.72
C MET A 284 21.92 -18.33 -10.46
N ALA A 285 22.98 -17.61 -10.81
CA ALA A 285 24.16 -18.16 -11.44
C ALA A 285 25.22 -18.70 -10.43
N GLY A 286 24.95 -18.68 -9.12
CA GLY A 286 25.89 -19.05 -8.06
C GLY A 286 27.09 -18.09 -7.94
N LYS A 287 26.91 -16.84 -8.36
CA LYS A 287 27.98 -15.81 -8.42
C LYS A 287 27.72 -14.63 -7.47
N LEU A 288 26.73 -14.72 -6.59
CA LEU A 288 26.47 -13.65 -5.63
C LEU A 288 27.65 -13.54 -4.67
N GLU A 289 28.27 -12.36 -4.61
CA GLU A 289 29.40 -12.09 -3.72
C GLU A 289 29.00 -12.30 -2.25
N GLY A 290 29.77 -13.16 -1.57
CA GLY A 290 29.51 -13.61 -0.20
C GLY A 290 28.62 -14.85 -0.08
N PHE A 291 28.11 -15.35 -1.24
CA PHE A 291 27.28 -16.55 -1.37
C PHE A 291 27.72 -17.39 -2.60
N GLU A 292 29.02 -17.36 -2.93
CA GLU A 292 29.56 -18.02 -4.12
C GLU A 292 29.31 -19.54 -4.08
N GLY A 293 28.69 -20.04 -5.13
CA GLY A 293 28.31 -21.46 -5.25
C GLY A 293 26.94 -21.79 -4.65
N GLU A 294 26.31 -20.88 -3.93
CA GLU A 294 24.94 -21.04 -3.48
C GLU A 294 23.94 -20.60 -4.57
N LEU A 295 22.77 -21.25 -4.59
CA LEU A 295 21.63 -20.84 -5.40
C LEU A 295 20.57 -20.22 -4.48
N PRO A 296 19.76 -19.27 -4.99
CA PRO A 296 18.63 -18.73 -4.23
C PRO A 296 17.57 -19.83 -4.01
N HIS A 297 16.80 -19.67 -2.94
CA HIS A 297 15.62 -20.48 -2.65
C HIS A 297 14.34 -19.68 -2.96
N MET A 298 13.20 -20.36 -3.02
CA MET A 298 11.90 -19.72 -3.22
C MET A 298 11.55 -18.70 -2.11
N GLY A 299 12.11 -18.87 -0.89
CA GLY A 299 12.04 -17.86 0.18
C GLY A 299 12.78 -16.57 -0.17
N ASP A 300 13.96 -16.65 -0.81
CA ASP A 300 14.70 -15.47 -1.28
C ASP A 300 13.93 -14.73 -2.37
N TRP A 301 13.28 -15.47 -3.29
CA TRP A 301 12.41 -14.90 -4.31
C TRP A 301 11.21 -14.18 -3.68
N ALA A 302 10.54 -14.83 -2.74
CA ALA A 302 9.40 -14.23 -2.03
C ALA A 302 9.81 -12.92 -1.32
N ASP A 303 10.95 -12.92 -0.63
CA ASP A 303 11.50 -11.74 0.03
C ASP A 303 11.86 -10.65 -1.00
N HIS A 304 12.53 -11.01 -2.10
CA HIS A 304 12.89 -10.08 -3.18
C HIS A 304 11.64 -9.43 -3.80
N MET A 305 10.59 -10.20 -4.06
CA MET A 305 9.29 -9.70 -4.51
C MET A 305 8.69 -8.66 -3.56
N THR A 306 8.86 -8.82 -2.24
CA THR A 306 8.34 -7.86 -1.25
C THR A 306 9.06 -6.51 -1.28
N THR A 307 10.27 -6.47 -1.82
CA THR A 307 11.11 -5.25 -1.89
C THR A 307 10.93 -4.45 -3.18
N ASN A 308 10.01 -4.84 -4.03
CA ASN A 308 9.64 -4.12 -5.24
C ASN A 308 8.42 -3.21 -4.94
N PHE A 309 8.50 -1.92 -5.27
CA PHE A 309 7.55 -0.89 -4.83
C PHE A 309 6.95 -0.05 -5.98
N PRO A 310 6.47 -0.65 -7.08
CA PRO A 310 5.77 0.10 -8.11
C PRO A 310 4.42 0.63 -7.59
N GLU A 311 3.79 1.52 -8.35
CA GLU A 311 2.44 2.04 -8.03
C GLU A 311 1.39 0.92 -7.95
N VAL A 312 1.54 -0.12 -8.74
CA VAL A 312 0.79 -1.38 -8.68
C VAL A 312 1.79 -2.53 -8.71
N ARG A 313 1.70 -3.45 -7.77
CA ARG A 313 2.61 -4.59 -7.65
C ARG A 313 1.93 -5.90 -8.04
N LEU A 314 2.61 -6.70 -8.88
CA LEU A 314 2.18 -8.05 -9.18
C LEU A 314 2.86 -9.03 -8.22
N LYS A 315 2.04 -9.84 -7.59
CA LYS A 315 2.38 -11.05 -6.84
C LYS A 315 1.48 -12.19 -7.37
N LYS A 316 1.08 -13.13 -6.52
CA LYS A 316 -0.01 -14.08 -6.82
C LYS A 316 -1.40 -13.39 -6.86
N TYR A 317 -1.40 -12.08 -6.80
CA TYR A 317 -2.52 -11.13 -6.89
C TYR A 317 -1.98 -9.77 -7.34
N ILE A 318 -2.86 -8.86 -7.68
CA ILE A 318 -2.52 -7.47 -8.04
C ILE A 318 -2.78 -6.59 -6.83
N GLU A 319 -1.79 -5.80 -6.44
CA GLU A 319 -1.81 -4.94 -5.27
C GLU A 319 -1.72 -3.47 -5.70
N MET A 320 -2.81 -2.72 -5.55
CA MET A 320 -2.88 -1.28 -5.81
C MET A 320 -2.43 -0.52 -4.57
N ARG A 321 -1.38 0.34 -4.69
CA ARG A 321 -0.57 0.84 -3.59
C ARG A 321 -0.49 2.36 -3.45
N GLY A 322 -0.92 3.12 -4.46
CA GLY A 322 -0.60 4.54 -4.61
C GLY A 322 -1.47 5.52 -3.82
N THR A 323 -2.34 5.09 -2.90
CA THR A 323 -3.26 5.98 -2.19
C THR A 323 -2.79 6.31 -0.79
N ASP A 324 -3.13 7.51 -0.31
CA ASP A 324 -2.87 7.96 1.05
C ASP A 324 -3.72 7.20 2.06
N GLY A 325 -3.20 6.97 3.27
CA GLY A 325 -3.98 6.60 4.44
C GLY A 325 -5.03 7.67 4.75
N GLY A 326 -6.15 7.29 5.34
CA GLY A 326 -7.26 8.21 5.57
C GLY A 326 -8.27 7.72 6.60
N PRO A 327 -9.36 8.45 6.83
CA PRO A 327 -10.39 8.08 7.78
C PRO A 327 -11.07 6.76 7.38
N TRP A 328 -11.75 6.13 8.34
CA TRP A 328 -12.40 4.82 8.19
C TRP A 328 -13.18 4.64 6.88
N LYS A 329 -13.99 5.63 6.51
CA LYS A 329 -14.78 5.57 5.26
C LYS A 329 -13.93 5.42 3.99
N ASN A 330 -12.69 5.93 3.99
CA ASN A 330 -11.76 5.81 2.87
C ASN A 330 -11.16 4.39 2.81
N LEU A 331 -10.96 3.74 3.97
CA LEU A 331 -10.44 2.37 4.04
C LEU A 331 -11.36 1.37 3.34
N CYS A 332 -12.67 1.57 3.43
CA CYS A 332 -13.67 0.74 2.75
C CYS A 332 -13.92 1.18 1.30
N ALA A 333 -13.75 2.47 1.00
CA ALA A 333 -14.01 3.01 -0.34
C ALA A 333 -12.96 2.56 -1.37
N LEU A 334 -11.70 2.38 -0.97
CA LEU A 334 -10.65 1.96 -1.91
C LEU A 334 -10.87 0.55 -2.47
N PRO A 335 -11.10 -0.50 -1.65
CA PRO A 335 -11.42 -1.82 -2.20
C PRO A 335 -12.72 -1.80 -3.01
N ALA A 336 -13.74 -1.03 -2.61
CA ALA A 336 -14.97 -0.88 -3.42
C ALA A 336 -14.67 -0.27 -4.80
N PHE A 337 -13.82 0.76 -4.88
CA PHE A 337 -13.40 1.38 -6.13
C PHE A 337 -12.76 0.36 -7.07
N TRP A 338 -11.76 -0.39 -6.61
CA TRP A 338 -11.03 -1.34 -7.46
C TRP A 338 -11.83 -2.61 -7.76
N VAL A 339 -12.57 -3.15 -6.81
CA VAL A 339 -13.43 -4.34 -7.02
C VAL A 339 -14.52 -4.03 -8.06
N GLY A 340 -15.13 -2.86 -7.97
CA GLY A 340 -16.14 -2.45 -8.95
C GLY A 340 -15.62 -2.32 -10.36
N LEU A 341 -14.34 -1.97 -10.54
CA LEU A 341 -13.68 -1.86 -11.85
C LEU A 341 -13.21 -3.21 -12.40
N LEU A 342 -12.77 -4.15 -11.52
CA LEU A 342 -11.95 -5.29 -11.93
C LEU A 342 -12.62 -6.66 -11.71
N TYR A 343 -13.70 -6.75 -10.93
CA TYR A 343 -14.35 -8.03 -10.61
C TYR A 343 -15.67 -8.28 -11.35
N ASP A 344 -16.10 -7.33 -12.19
CA ASP A 344 -17.19 -7.48 -13.14
C ASP A 344 -16.66 -7.35 -14.56
N ALA A 345 -17.00 -8.28 -15.45
CA ALA A 345 -16.40 -8.34 -16.79
C ALA A 345 -16.76 -7.12 -17.67
N ASP A 346 -18.00 -6.64 -17.56
CA ASP A 346 -18.45 -5.48 -18.35
C ASP A 346 -17.82 -4.19 -17.83
N ALA A 347 -17.69 -4.05 -16.51
CA ALA A 347 -17.00 -2.92 -15.88
C ALA A 347 -15.49 -2.94 -16.19
N GLN A 348 -14.85 -4.10 -16.15
CA GLN A 348 -13.44 -4.27 -16.51
C GLN A 348 -13.20 -3.89 -17.98
N GLN A 349 -14.07 -4.34 -18.89
CA GLN A 349 -13.96 -3.97 -20.32
C GLN A 349 -14.18 -2.47 -20.50
N ALA A 350 -15.18 -1.87 -19.84
CA ALA A 350 -15.42 -0.43 -19.90
C ALA A 350 -14.24 0.39 -19.33
N ALA A 351 -13.64 -0.07 -18.26
CA ALA A 351 -12.43 0.55 -17.68
C ALA A 351 -11.22 0.42 -18.62
N TRP A 352 -11.05 -0.73 -19.28
CA TRP A 352 -10.02 -0.91 -20.29
C TRP A 352 -10.24 0.03 -21.50
N ASP A 353 -11.45 0.08 -22.06
CA ASP A 353 -11.78 0.98 -23.15
C ASP A 353 -11.57 2.45 -22.81
N PHE A 354 -11.71 2.81 -21.53
CA PHE A 354 -11.47 4.15 -21.03
C PHE A 354 -9.99 4.54 -21.02
N VAL A 355 -9.07 3.59 -20.74
CA VAL A 355 -7.64 3.88 -20.52
C VAL A 355 -6.72 3.38 -21.63
N LYS A 356 -7.16 2.50 -22.53
CA LYS A 356 -6.30 1.80 -23.50
C LYS A 356 -5.52 2.72 -24.44
N ASP A 357 -6.02 3.92 -24.71
CA ASP A 357 -5.40 4.90 -25.59
C ASP A 357 -4.51 5.91 -24.85
N TRP A 358 -4.33 5.76 -23.53
CA TRP A 358 -3.46 6.65 -22.78
C TRP A 358 -1.99 6.27 -23.00
N THR A 359 -1.17 7.27 -23.33
CA THR A 359 0.25 7.07 -23.57
C THR A 359 1.04 7.01 -22.27
N ASP A 360 2.25 6.46 -22.33
CA ASP A 360 3.17 6.44 -21.18
C ASP A 360 3.49 7.85 -20.67
N VAL A 361 3.65 8.79 -21.62
CA VAL A 361 3.91 10.20 -21.28
C VAL A 361 2.72 10.81 -20.51
N GLU A 362 1.50 10.53 -20.92
CA GLU A 362 0.29 11.02 -20.23
C GLU A 362 0.14 10.41 -18.84
N ARG A 363 0.41 9.10 -18.69
CA ARG A 363 0.36 8.43 -17.37
C ARG A 363 1.42 8.98 -16.41
N GLU A 364 2.64 9.14 -16.89
CA GLU A 364 3.73 9.68 -16.07
C GLU A 364 3.53 11.17 -15.74
N ASP A 365 2.98 11.97 -16.67
CA ASP A 365 2.62 13.37 -16.40
C ASP A 365 1.56 13.46 -15.29
N MET A 366 0.52 12.63 -15.35
CA MET A 366 -0.47 12.56 -14.26
C MET A 366 0.18 12.18 -12.92
N ARG A 367 1.03 11.15 -12.92
CA ARG A 367 1.73 10.70 -11.70
C ARG A 367 2.52 11.81 -11.04
N ARG A 368 3.21 12.65 -11.82
CA ARG A 368 4.03 13.76 -11.31
C ARG A 368 3.22 14.95 -10.83
N ARG A 369 2.07 15.23 -11.46
CA ARG A 369 1.30 16.44 -11.19
C ARG A 369 0.24 16.23 -10.11
N VAL A 370 -0.35 15.05 -10.05
CA VAL A 370 -1.40 14.71 -9.09
C VAL A 370 -1.04 15.00 -7.63
N PRO A 371 0.18 14.72 -7.15
CA PRO A 371 0.55 15.06 -5.78
C PRO A 371 0.32 16.52 -5.39
N VAL A 372 0.44 17.43 -6.35
CA VAL A 372 0.27 18.89 -6.15
C VAL A 372 -1.11 19.36 -6.55
N GLU A 373 -1.61 18.91 -7.69
CA GLU A 373 -2.82 19.47 -8.32
C GLU A 373 -4.10 18.69 -7.97
N GLY A 374 -3.98 17.45 -7.47
CA GLY A 374 -5.12 16.60 -7.12
C GLY A 374 -6.11 16.43 -8.27
N LEU A 375 -7.40 16.62 -7.98
CA LEU A 375 -8.48 16.50 -8.96
C LEU A 375 -8.49 17.62 -10.03
N SER A 376 -7.80 18.72 -9.81
CA SER A 376 -7.68 19.81 -10.79
C SER A 376 -6.66 19.53 -11.89
N THR A 377 -5.87 18.45 -11.78
CA THR A 377 -4.89 18.03 -12.78
C THR A 377 -5.56 17.92 -14.15
N LYS A 378 -5.02 18.64 -15.12
CA LYS A 378 -5.51 18.62 -16.50
C LYS A 378 -5.03 17.35 -17.21
N PHE A 379 -5.93 16.72 -17.93
CA PHE A 379 -5.66 15.59 -18.80
C PHE A 379 -6.38 15.78 -20.15
N ARG A 380 -5.62 15.91 -21.24
CA ARG A 380 -6.17 16.23 -22.56
C ARG A 380 -7.08 17.49 -22.48
N ASN A 381 -8.32 17.40 -22.90
CA ASN A 381 -9.29 18.51 -22.89
C ASN A 381 -10.19 18.52 -21.63
N THR A 382 -9.82 17.82 -20.56
CA THR A 382 -10.62 17.66 -19.34
C THR A 382 -9.75 17.74 -18.10
N THR A 383 -10.32 17.40 -16.92
CA THR A 383 -9.62 17.31 -15.64
C THR A 383 -9.80 15.93 -15.02
N LEU A 384 -8.96 15.56 -14.07
CA LEU A 384 -9.12 14.32 -13.31
C LEU A 384 -10.43 14.27 -12.55
N GLN A 385 -11.00 15.42 -12.13
CA GLN A 385 -12.33 15.48 -11.53
C GLN A 385 -13.40 14.89 -12.47
N GLN A 386 -13.38 15.28 -13.75
CA GLN A 386 -14.36 14.78 -14.72
C GLN A 386 -14.14 13.31 -15.05
N LEU A 387 -12.87 12.87 -15.15
CA LEU A 387 -12.54 11.47 -15.32
C LEU A 387 -12.97 10.63 -14.11
N ALA A 388 -12.76 11.13 -12.90
CA ALA A 388 -13.16 10.46 -11.66
C ALA A 388 -14.68 10.17 -11.63
N LYS A 389 -15.52 11.14 -12.02
CA LYS A 389 -16.96 10.92 -12.14
C LYS A 389 -17.33 9.77 -13.08
N GLN A 390 -16.66 9.68 -14.24
CA GLN A 390 -16.91 8.63 -15.20
C GLN A 390 -16.44 7.26 -14.67
N VAL A 391 -15.25 7.19 -14.10
CA VAL A 391 -14.68 5.95 -13.54
C VAL A 391 -15.52 5.46 -12.36
N LEU A 392 -16.00 6.34 -11.49
CA LEU A 392 -16.90 5.99 -10.38
C LEU A 392 -18.25 5.44 -10.86
N LEU A 393 -18.76 5.89 -12.01
CA LEU A 393 -19.96 5.29 -12.62
C LEU A 393 -19.69 3.84 -13.09
N ILE A 394 -18.52 3.59 -13.71
CA ILE A 394 -18.12 2.24 -14.12
C ILE A 394 -17.99 1.34 -12.89
N SER A 395 -17.24 1.77 -11.87
CA SER A 395 -17.06 1.03 -10.63
C SER A 395 -18.39 0.73 -9.94
N SER A 396 -19.27 1.74 -9.83
CA SER A 396 -20.61 1.55 -9.24
C SER A 396 -21.44 0.51 -9.96
N ARG A 397 -21.38 0.49 -11.30
CA ARG A 397 -22.07 -0.52 -12.11
C ARG A 397 -21.54 -1.92 -11.83
N GLY A 398 -20.20 -2.07 -11.77
CA GLY A 398 -19.58 -3.36 -11.48
C GLY A 398 -19.95 -3.89 -10.10
N LEU A 399 -20.00 -3.04 -9.06
CA LEU A 399 -20.44 -3.44 -7.73
C LEU A 399 -21.91 -3.88 -7.71
N LYS A 400 -22.79 -3.15 -8.40
CA LYS A 400 -24.22 -3.55 -8.54
C LYS A 400 -24.39 -4.87 -9.27
N ASN A 401 -23.63 -5.10 -10.35
CA ASN A 401 -23.67 -6.35 -11.12
C ASN A 401 -23.19 -7.56 -10.28
N ARG A 402 -22.27 -7.34 -9.33
CA ARG A 402 -21.84 -8.39 -8.38
C ARG A 402 -22.99 -8.88 -7.48
N GLY A 403 -23.94 -7.98 -7.13
CA GLY A 403 -25.15 -8.33 -6.39
C GLY A 403 -24.92 -8.77 -4.94
N ASN A 404 -23.77 -8.45 -4.32
CA ASN A 404 -23.51 -8.75 -2.92
C ASN A 404 -24.26 -7.76 -2.04
N LEU A 405 -25.18 -8.28 -1.23
CA LEU A 405 -26.03 -7.50 -0.35
C LEU A 405 -25.65 -7.71 1.12
N ASP A 406 -25.76 -6.65 1.92
CA ASP A 406 -25.73 -6.74 3.37
C ASP A 406 -27.06 -7.27 3.93
N ALA A 407 -27.15 -7.42 5.25
CA ALA A 407 -28.36 -7.89 5.93
C ALA A 407 -29.57 -6.95 5.78
N ALA A 408 -29.35 -5.68 5.43
CA ALA A 408 -30.39 -4.66 5.18
C ALA A 408 -30.79 -4.59 3.70
N GLY A 409 -30.13 -5.35 2.83
CA GLY A 409 -30.38 -5.38 1.39
C GLY A 409 -29.64 -4.30 0.59
N ASN A 410 -28.65 -3.61 1.17
CA ASN A 410 -27.82 -2.65 0.47
C ASN A 410 -26.71 -3.36 -0.31
N ASP A 411 -26.48 -2.94 -1.56
CA ASP A 411 -25.33 -3.41 -2.33
C ASP A 411 -24.02 -2.70 -1.96
N GLU A 412 -22.89 -3.21 -2.48
CA GLU A 412 -21.56 -2.68 -2.18
C GLU A 412 -21.31 -1.29 -2.76
N SER A 413 -22.18 -0.75 -3.65
CA SER A 413 -21.95 0.55 -4.30
C SER A 413 -22.07 1.75 -3.37
N GLY A 414 -22.71 1.60 -2.21
CA GLY A 414 -22.76 2.62 -1.16
C GLY A 414 -21.40 3.00 -0.59
N PHE A 415 -20.43 2.08 -0.61
CA PHE A 415 -19.05 2.38 -0.17
C PHE A 415 -18.33 3.40 -1.05
N LEU A 416 -18.86 3.69 -2.26
CA LEU A 416 -18.32 4.73 -3.14
C LEU A 416 -18.84 6.15 -2.82
N ASP A 417 -19.79 6.34 -1.92
CA ASP A 417 -20.44 7.63 -1.71
C ASP A 417 -19.47 8.73 -1.27
N THR A 418 -18.47 8.39 -0.44
CA THR A 418 -17.43 9.34 -0.07
C THR A 418 -16.60 9.81 -1.28
N LEU A 419 -16.31 8.90 -2.25
CA LEU A 419 -15.56 9.26 -3.45
C LEU A 419 -16.41 10.06 -4.45
N ARG A 420 -17.72 9.79 -4.52
CA ARG A 420 -18.67 10.58 -5.31
C ARG A 420 -18.76 12.02 -4.79
N ASP A 421 -18.89 12.20 -3.46
CA ASP A 421 -18.88 13.52 -2.84
C ASP A 421 -17.61 14.30 -3.16
N ILE A 422 -16.44 13.65 -3.02
CA ILE A 422 -15.13 14.23 -3.38
C ILE A 422 -15.10 14.65 -4.85
N ALA A 423 -15.50 13.77 -5.76
CA ALA A 423 -15.52 14.05 -7.20
C ALA A 423 -16.53 15.15 -7.57
N ASP A 424 -17.71 15.18 -6.93
CA ASP A 424 -18.74 16.18 -7.18
C ASP A 424 -18.33 17.57 -6.71
N ARG A 425 -17.76 17.67 -5.52
CA ARG A 425 -17.21 18.92 -4.98
C ARG A 425 -15.96 19.38 -5.75
N GLY A 426 -15.21 18.44 -6.35
CA GLY A 426 -13.91 18.70 -6.94
C GLY A 426 -12.86 19.08 -5.89
N LYS A 427 -13.04 18.65 -4.66
CA LYS A 427 -12.21 19.03 -3.50
C LYS A 427 -11.82 17.78 -2.72
N THR A 428 -10.53 17.57 -2.59
CA THR A 428 -9.94 16.41 -1.91
C THR A 428 -9.98 16.56 -0.38
N PRO A 429 -9.83 15.47 0.39
CA PRO A 429 -9.65 15.57 1.84
C PRO A 429 -8.49 16.48 2.24
N ALA A 430 -7.38 16.46 1.50
CA ALA A 430 -6.23 17.33 1.76
C ALA A 430 -6.58 18.84 1.67
N GLU A 431 -7.39 19.24 0.69
CA GLU A 431 -7.83 20.64 0.55
C GLU A 431 -8.73 21.06 1.71
N ASP A 432 -9.60 20.16 2.20
CA ASP A 432 -10.42 20.41 3.41
C ASP A 432 -9.51 20.60 4.64
N LEU A 433 -8.43 19.82 4.78
CA LEU A 433 -7.46 19.96 5.85
C LEU A 433 -6.65 21.27 5.76
N VAL A 434 -6.24 21.68 4.55
CA VAL A 434 -5.54 22.96 4.33
C VAL A 434 -6.44 24.13 4.66
N GLU A 435 -7.73 24.05 4.32
CA GLU A 435 -8.70 25.07 4.70
C GLU A 435 -8.89 25.15 6.22
N ALA A 436 -9.02 23.99 6.88
CA ALA A 436 -9.11 23.92 8.33
C ALA A 436 -7.88 24.53 9.02
N PHE A 437 -6.68 24.22 8.54
CA PHE A 437 -5.43 24.79 9.02
C PHE A 437 -5.40 26.31 8.95
N LYS A 438 -5.83 26.87 7.80
CA LYS A 438 -5.84 28.33 7.56
C LYS A 438 -6.95 29.07 8.33
N THR A 439 -8.00 28.38 8.74
CA THR A 439 -9.20 28.99 9.38
C THR A 439 -9.37 28.55 10.82
N ARG A 440 -10.08 27.45 11.08
CA ARG A 440 -10.50 27.01 12.42
C ARG A 440 -9.36 26.48 13.31
N TRP A 441 -8.22 26.06 12.72
CA TRP A 441 -7.05 25.60 13.48
C TRP A 441 -6.01 26.71 13.73
N SER A 442 -6.25 27.93 13.22
CA SER A 442 -5.40 29.09 13.46
C SER A 442 -3.91 28.87 13.15
N GLY A 443 -3.59 28.08 12.11
CA GLY A 443 -2.22 27.79 11.69
C GLY A 443 -1.50 26.71 12.52
N SER A 444 -2.22 25.91 13.30
CA SER A 444 -1.67 24.74 13.99
C SER A 444 -2.09 23.44 13.32
N VAL A 445 -1.22 22.44 13.25
CA VAL A 445 -1.58 21.07 12.81
C VAL A 445 -2.09 20.20 13.95
N ASP A 446 -1.95 20.62 15.21
CA ASP A 446 -2.29 19.78 16.36
C ASP A 446 -3.75 19.30 16.39
N PRO A 447 -4.76 20.07 15.94
CA PRO A 447 -6.13 19.58 15.89
C PRO A 447 -6.33 18.35 14.98
N VAL A 448 -5.44 18.07 14.02
CA VAL A 448 -5.53 16.89 13.15
C VAL A 448 -5.52 15.59 13.97
N TYR A 449 -4.75 15.56 15.07
CA TYR A 449 -4.63 14.39 15.96
C TYR A 449 -5.93 14.05 16.68
N SER A 450 -6.80 15.02 16.91
CA SER A 450 -8.13 14.78 17.49
C SER A 450 -9.20 14.54 16.44
N GLU A 451 -9.12 15.18 15.27
CA GLU A 451 -10.15 15.12 14.25
C GLU A 451 -10.04 13.91 13.31
N LEU A 452 -8.82 13.42 13.08
CA LEU A 452 -8.57 12.25 12.22
C LEU A 452 -8.08 11.01 13.02
N ARG A 453 -8.29 11.01 14.33
CA ARG A 453 -8.05 9.84 15.18
C ARG A 453 -9.18 8.83 14.97
N TYR A 454 -8.81 7.53 14.81
CA TYR A 454 -9.71 6.39 14.84
C TYR A 454 -10.27 6.10 16.21
#